data_eca0b6434ba618a6728ef80aaab1acf7
#
_entry.id   eca0b6434ba618a6728ef80aaab1acf7
#
_cell.length_a   1.000
_cell.length_b   1.000
_cell.length_c   1.000
_cell.angle_alpha   90.00
_cell.angle_beta   90.00
_cell.angle_gamma   90.00
#
_symmetry.space_group_name_H-M   'P 1'
#
loop_
_entity.id
_entity.type
_entity.pdbx_description
1 polymer ?
#
loop_
_entity_poly.entity_id
_entity_poly.type
_entity_poly.pdbx_seq_one_letter_code
_entity_poly.pdbx_strand_id
1 'polypeptide(L)'
;MRHFYLIDIEFPLVKSTADSFTIQVGDSSLTFIQSDEPATYHFAFNIPGNQVRLAKKWLDGRVPLNLESGKNEIYYESFDADAIYFEDPAGNVVEFIGRRNRKTIDDFTTSSILDISEISITTPFVKDTAKKLEKFGIHSRNDNPIEPESLNFLGEEDTYIILVPPNRRWYFSDRMSITCPLEIELFDYRRIIVDFEGIVDTPEGL
;
A
#
# COMPACT_ATOMS: atom_id res chain seq x y z
N MET A 1 9.44 -13.59 -3.50
CA MET A 1 8.12 -13.14 -3.00
C MET A 1 7.48 -14.14 -2.03
N ARG A 2 7.11 -15.37 -2.44
CA ARG A 2 6.40 -16.32 -1.54
C ARG A 2 7.13 -16.60 -0.23
N HIS A 3 8.43 -16.89 -0.27
CA HIS A 3 9.21 -17.12 0.95
C HIS A 3 9.13 -15.92 1.90
N PHE A 4 9.36 -14.73 1.38
CA PHE A 4 9.32 -13.48 2.14
C PHE A 4 7.98 -13.29 2.86
N TYR A 5 6.86 -13.30 2.13
CA TYR A 5 5.56 -13.03 2.73
C TYR A 5 5.04 -14.17 3.61
N LEU A 6 5.32 -15.44 3.27
CA LEU A 6 4.75 -16.58 3.99
C LEU A 6 5.66 -17.10 5.12
N ILE A 7 6.98 -16.89 5.03
CA ILE A 7 7.94 -17.43 6.00
C ILE A 7 8.58 -16.30 6.82
N ASP A 8 9.13 -15.26 6.16
CA ASP A 8 9.84 -14.20 6.88
C ASP A 8 8.86 -13.26 7.60
N ILE A 9 7.74 -12.91 6.93
CA ILE A 9 6.66 -12.04 7.49
C ILE A 9 5.51 -12.87 8.10
N GLU A 10 5.39 -14.16 7.79
CA GLU A 10 4.41 -15.10 8.36
C GLU A 10 2.93 -14.76 8.05
N PHE A 11 2.63 -14.12 6.89
CA PHE A 11 1.24 -13.90 6.48
C PHE A 11 0.53 -15.23 6.17
N PRO A 12 -0.74 -15.39 6.57
CA PRO A 12 -1.55 -16.55 6.21
C PRO A 12 -1.75 -16.64 4.69
N LEU A 13 -1.51 -17.82 4.12
CA LEU A 13 -1.79 -18.11 2.72
C LEU A 13 -3.28 -18.39 2.52
N VAL A 14 -3.93 -17.65 1.60
CA VAL A 14 -5.33 -17.87 1.21
C VAL A 14 -5.44 -18.78 0.00
N LYS A 15 -4.65 -18.48 -1.04
CA LYS A 15 -4.67 -19.20 -2.33
C LYS A 15 -3.31 -19.20 -2.97
N SER A 16 -2.99 -20.24 -3.73
CA SER A 16 -1.76 -20.33 -4.51
C SER A 16 -1.99 -21.09 -5.81
N THR A 17 -1.37 -20.59 -6.89
CA THR A 17 -1.27 -21.26 -8.20
C THR A 17 0.21 -21.39 -8.58
N ALA A 18 0.51 -21.80 -9.81
CA ALA A 18 1.88 -21.78 -10.32
C ALA A 18 2.43 -20.35 -10.34
N ASP A 19 1.62 -19.39 -10.78
CA ASP A 19 2.03 -18.03 -11.14
C ASP A 19 1.55 -16.97 -10.16
N SER A 20 0.81 -17.32 -9.12
CA SER A 20 0.28 -16.35 -8.15
C SER A 20 0.14 -16.93 -6.74
N PHE A 21 0.07 -16.05 -5.76
CA PHE A 21 -0.35 -16.38 -4.41
C PHE A 21 -1.06 -15.20 -3.76
N THR A 22 -2.01 -15.52 -2.89
CA THR A 22 -2.80 -14.53 -2.13
C THR A 22 -2.53 -14.72 -0.65
N ILE A 23 -2.24 -13.63 0.04
CA ILE A 23 -2.10 -13.59 1.50
C ILE A 23 -3.29 -12.88 2.14
N GLN A 24 -3.63 -13.29 3.36
CA GLN A 24 -4.57 -12.55 4.20
C GLN A 24 -3.83 -11.42 4.93
N VAL A 25 -4.37 -10.22 4.87
CA VAL A 25 -3.83 -9.01 5.52
C VAL A 25 -4.94 -8.41 6.39
N GLY A 26 -5.10 -8.91 7.62
CA GLY A 26 -6.24 -8.54 8.47
C GLY A 26 -7.55 -8.78 7.75
N ASP A 27 -8.37 -7.75 7.60
CA ASP A 27 -9.66 -7.82 6.89
C ASP A 27 -9.52 -7.73 5.35
N SER A 28 -8.31 -7.50 4.83
CA SER A 28 -8.01 -7.40 3.40
C SER A 28 -7.27 -8.63 2.88
N SER A 29 -7.14 -8.73 1.56
CA SER A 29 -6.27 -9.72 0.91
C SER A 29 -5.38 -9.06 -0.14
N LEU A 30 -4.16 -9.59 -0.30
CA LEU A 30 -3.21 -9.11 -1.30
C LEU A 30 -2.75 -10.28 -2.17
N THR A 31 -2.92 -10.14 -3.49
CA THR A 31 -2.50 -11.14 -4.46
C THR A 31 -1.28 -10.67 -5.23
N PHE A 32 -0.25 -11.49 -5.24
CA PHE A 32 0.94 -11.32 -6.06
C PHE A 32 0.85 -12.22 -7.29
N ILE A 33 1.01 -11.63 -8.46
CA ILE A 33 1.00 -12.33 -9.75
C ILE A 33 2.40 -12.21 -10.37
N GLN A 34 2.94 -13.31 -10.86
CA GLN A 34 4.23 -13.31 -11.55
C GLN A 34 4.10 -12.54 -12.86
N SER A 35 5.06 -11.65 -13.12
CA SER A 35 5.18 -10.90 -14.37
C SER A 35 6.63 -10.92 -14.85
N ASP A 36 6.82 -10.92 -16.16
CA ASP A 36 8.13 -10.72 -16.79
C ASP A 36 8.46 -9.23 -16.96
N GLU A 37 7.46 -8.35 -16.81
CA GLU A 37 7.64 -6.90 -16.88
C GLU A 37 8.04 -6.32 -15.52
N PRO A 38 8.94 -5.33 -15.49
CA PRO A 38 9.30 -4.63 -14.27
C PRO A 38 8.08 -3.99 -13.62
N ALA A 39 7.92 -4.19 -12.32
CA ALA A 39 6.86 -3.58 -11.53
C ALA A 39 7.39 -3.13 -10.17
N THR A 40 6.98 -1.96 -9.73
CA THR A 40 7.28 -1.43 -8.39
C THR A 40 6.03 -0.72 -7.86
N TYR A 41 5.52 -1.23 -6.77
CA TYR A 41 4.37 -0.66 -6.08
C TYR A 41 4.79 -0.05 -4.75
N HIS A 42 4.02 0.90 -4.28
CA HIS A 42 3.97 1.23 -2.87
C HIS A 42 2.62 0.79 -2.31
N PHE A 43 2.66 0.13 -1.16
CA PHE A 43 1.48 -0.20 -0.39
C PHE A 43 1.78 -0.21 1.11
N ALA A 44 0.76 0.13 1.88
CA ALA A 44 0.86 0.23 3.33
C ALA A 44 -0.14 -0.70 4.03
N PHE A 45 0.29 -1.20 5.20
CA PHE A 45 -0.57 -1.99 6.08
C PHE A 45 -0.87 -1.20 7.36
N ASN A 46 -2.14 -1.14 7.72
CA ASN A 46 -2.55 -0.59 9.00
C ASN A 46 -2.13 -1.53 10.14
N ILE A 47 -1.46 -0.95 11.12
CA ILE A 47 -1.17 -1.63 12.39
C ILE A 47 -1.71 -0.79 13.58
N PRO A 48 -1.88 -1.35 14.78
CA PRO A 48 -2.25 -0.55 15.94
C PRO A 48 -1.21 0.54 16.24
N GLY A 49 -1.66 1.78 16.41
CA GLY A 49 -0.79 2.95 16.53
C GLY A 49 0.13 2.95 17.75
N ASN A 50 -0.20 2.17 18.78
CA ASN A 50 0.68 1.97 19.93
C ASN A 50 1.67 0.83 19.76
N GLN A 51 1.69 0.17 18.59
CA GLN A 51 2.54 -1.01 18.34
C GLN A 51 3.68 -0.79 17.35
N VAL A 52 3.87 0.40 16.77
CA VAL A 52 4.95 0.66 15.80
C VAL A 52 6.34 0.24 16.35
N ARG A 53 6.63 0.50 17.61
CA ARG A 53 7.87 0.06 18.26
C ARG A 53 7.97 -1.47 18.36
N LEU A 54 6.86 -2.15 18.63
CA LEU A 54 6.81 -3.62 18.69
C LEU A 54 6.94 -4.21 17.28
N ALA A 55 6.31 -3.59 16.27
CA ALA A 55 6.47 -3.95 14.87
C ALA A 55 7.94 -3.84 14.41
N LYS A 56 8.63 -2.76 14.77
CA LYS A 56 10.08 -2.62 14.51
C LYS A 56 10.89 -3.75 15.12
N LYS A 57 10.64 -4.07 16.39
CA LYS A 57 11.32 -5.17 17.09
C LYS A 57 11.00 -6.54 16.44
N TRP A 58 9.77 -6.71 15.97
CA TRP A 58 9.33 -7.94 15.31
C TRP A 58 9.98 -8.10 13.93
N LEU A 59 10.18 -7.00 13.20
CA LEU A 59 10.90 -7.00 11.92
C LEU A 59 12.42 -7.17 12.08
N ASP A 60 12.97 -6.88 13.26
CA ASP A 60 14.41 -6.99 13.51
C ASP A 60 14.90 -8.43 13.28
N GLY A 61 15.94 -8.57 12.45
CA GLY A 61 16.45 -9.87 12.01
C GLY A 61 15.62 -10.57 10.92
N ARG A 62 14.43 -10.06 10.56
CA ARG A 62 13.59 -10.56 9.47
C ARG A 62 13.74 -9.74 8.20
N VAL A 63 13.60 -8.42 8.33
CA VAL A 63 13.61 -7.48 7.21
C VAL A 63 14.35 -6.20 7.61
N PRO A 64 15.32 -5.72 6.82
CA PRO A 64 15.97 -4.44 7.09
C PRO A 64 14.98 -3.29 6.87
N LEU A 65 14.89 -2.38 7.84
CA LEU A 65 14.11 -1.16 7.68
C LEU A 65 14.86 -0.15 6.81
N ASN A 66 14.12 0.51 5.94
CA ASN A 66 14.63 1.60 5.12
C ASN A 66 14.93 2.84 5.97
N LEU A 67 15.83 3.68 5.45
CA LEU A 67 16.24 4.92 6.11
C LEU A 67 15.93 6.13 5.25
N GLU A 68 15.37 7.17 5.85
CA GLU A 68 15.28 8.50 5.27
C GLU A 68 16.01 9.49 6.18
N SER A 69 17.06 10.13 5.67
CA SER A 69 17.91 11.05 6.46
C SER A 69 18.44 10.43 7.78
N GLY A 70 18.79 9.13 7.73
CA GLY A 70 19.34 8.39 8.87
C GLY A 70 18.30 7.93 9.91
N LYS A 71 17.01 8.13 9.66
CA LYS A 71 15.90 7.66 10.52
C LYS A 71 15.16 6.52 9.85
N ASN A 72 14.69 5.56 10.61
CA ASN A 72 13.91 4.41 10.14
C ASN A 72 12.44 4.47 10.57
N GLU A 73 11.98 5.63 11.02
CA GLU A 73 10.58 5.90 11.34
C GLU A 73 10.27 7.37 11.10
N ILE A 74 9.00 7.69 10.87
CA ILE A 74 8.48 9.04 10.70
C ILE A 74 7.12 9.16 11.39
N TYR A 75 6.83 10.35 11.91
CA TYR A 75 5.51 10.74 12.35
C TYR A 75 4.86 11.67 11.34
N TYR A 76 3.69 11.28 10.84
CA TYR A 76 2.86 12.07 9.95
C TYR A 76 1.79 12.80 10.74
N GLU A 77 2.00 14.09 10.99
CA GLU A 77 1.08 14.92 11.78
C GLU A 77 -0.34 14.93 11.18
N SER A 78 -0.45 15.03 9.85
CA SER A 78 -1.75 15.08 9.15
C SER A 78 -2.58 13.80 9.23
N PHE A 79 -1.96 12.67 9.61
CA PHE A 79 -2.60 11.37 9.80
C PHE A 79 -2.62 10.93 11.26
N ASP A 80 -1.98 11.69 12.16
CA ASP A 80 -1.69 11.28 13.54
C ASP A 80 -1.17 9.85 13.62
N ALA A 81 -0.14 9.55 12.80
CA ALA A 81 0.37 8.21 12.58
C ALA A 81 1.89 8.16 12.61
N ASP A 82 2.44 7.12 13.21
CA ASP A 82 3.85 6.75 13.07
C ASP A 82 3.99 5.67 12.00
N ALA A 83 5.04 5.75 11.17
CA ALA A 83 5.26 4.82 10.06
C ALA A 83 6.69 4.33 9.98
N ILE A 84 6.86 3.11 9.46
CA ILE A 84 8.12 2.46 9.16
C ILE A 84 8.06 1.80 7.78
N TYR A 85 9.20 1.74 7.09
CA TYR A 85 9.29 1.32 5.70
C TYR A 85 10.32 0.23 5.51
N PHE A 86 10.07 -0.66 4.56
CA PHE A 86 11.01 -1.66 4.07
C PHE A 86 10.75 -1.98 2.60
N GLU A 87 11.69 -2.64 1.93
CA GLU A 87 11.46 -3.16 0.58
C GLU A 87 11.27 -4.67 0.63
N ASP A 88 10.34 -5.17 -0.19
CA ASP A 88 10.21 -6.59 -0.43
C ASP A 88 11.21 -7.07 -1.51
N PRO A 89 11.37 -8.38 -1.74
CA PRO A 89 12.34 -8.91 -2.72
C PRO A 89 12.11 -8.49 -4.18
N ALA A 90 10.92 -8.00 -4.53
CA ALA A 90 10.65 -7.42 -5.85
C ALA A 90 10.97 -5.93 -5.94
N GLY A 91 11.31 -5.30 -4.79
CA GLY A 91 11.57 -3.87 -4.68
C GLY A 91 10.31 -3.03 -4.55
N ASN A 92 9.19 -3.64 -4.12
CA ASN A 92 8.04 -2.85 -3.70
C ASN A 92 8.36 -2.14 -2.39
N VAL A 93 7.89 -0.91 -2.27
CA VAL A 93 8.04 -0.12 -1.05
C VAL A 93 6.85 -0.41 -0.14
N VAL A 94 7.13 -1.10 0.95
CA VAL A 94 6.11 -1.56 1.91
C VAL A 94 6.18 -0.70 3.16
N GLU A 95 5.02 -0.31 3.66
CA GLU A 95 4.89 0.52 4.85
C GLU A 95 4.05 -0.20 5.92
N PHE A 96 4.45 -0.07 7.18
CA PHE A 96 3.58 -0.29 8.33
C PHE A 96 3.23 1.07 8.92
N ILE A 97 1.94 1.43 8.92
CA ILE A 97 1.44 2.70 9.45
C ILE A 97 0.53 2.46 10.65
N GLY A 98 0.88 3.08 11.76
CA GLY A 98 0.15 2.98 13.03
C GLY A 98 -0.53 4.29 13.39
N ARG A 99 -1.84 4.41 13.13
CA ARG A 99 -2.65 5.57 13.52
C ARG A 99 -2.98 5.52 15.00
N ARG A 100 -2.77 6.63 15.71
CA ARG A 100 -2.84 6.64 17.18
C ARG A 100 -4.24 6.45 17.77
N ASN A 101 -5.28 6.56 16.95
CA ASN A 101 -6.66 6.25 17.33
C ASN A 101 -6.96 4.74 17.45
N ARG A 102 -6.14 3.86 16.82
CA ARG A 102 -6.30 2.39 16.83
C ARG A 102 -5.27 1.77 17.78
N LYS A 103 -5.70 1.10 18.85
CA LYS A 103 -4.82 0.55 19.90
C LYS A 103 -5.22 -0.86 20.29
N THR A 104 -4.23 -1.66 20.71
CA THR A 104 -4.42 -2.98 21.30
C THR A 104 -3.50 -3.15 22.52
N ILE A 105 -3.76 -4.18 23.32
CA ILE A 105 -2.92 -4.57 24.48
C ILE A 105 -2.08 -5.83 24.20
N ASP A 106 -2.25 -6.45 23.02
CA ASP A 106 -1.58 -7.69 22.67
C ASP A 106 -0.13 -7.47 22.23
N ASP A 107 0.65 -8.54 22.16
CA ASP A 107 1.96 -8.53 21.51
C ASP A 107 1.80 -8.38 20.00
N PHE A 108 2.81 -7.77 19.34
CA PHE A 108 2.79 -7.62 17.88
C PHE A 108 3.14 -8.94 17.19
N THR A 109 2.25 -9.38 16.32
CA THR A 109 2.44 -10.50 15.40
C THR A 109 1.83 -10.13 14.05
N THR A 110 1.91 -11.00 13.04
CA THR A 110 1.20 -10.80 11.76
C THR A 110 -0.30 -10.62 11.96
N SER A 111 -0.89 -11.27 12.97
CA SER A 111 -2.32 -11.10 13.33
C SER A 111 -2.65 -9.71 13.89
N SER A 112 -1.65 -8.90 14.20
CA SER A 112 -1.86 -7.51 14.62
C SER A 112 -2.04 -6.56 13.44
N ILE A 113 -1.75 -7.01 12.21
CA ILE A 113 -1.96 -6.23 10.98
C ILE A 113 -3.45 -6.23 10.69
N LEU A 114 -4.02 -5.03 10.56
CA LEU A 114 -5.47 -4.82 10.57
C LEU A 114 -6.09 -4.95 9.17
N ASP A 115 -5.45 -4.31 8.19
CA ASP A 115 -5.92 -4.26 6.80
C ASP A 115 -4.86 -3.58 5.90
N ILE A 116 -5.18 -3.44 4.60
CA ILE A 116 -4.40 -2.62 3.66
C ILE A 116 -4.82 -1.17 3.85
N SER A 117 -3.86 -0.32 4.25
CA SER A 117 -4.05 1.12 4.41
C SER A 117 -3.96 1.87 3.09
N GLU A 118 -2.99 1.50 2.26
CA GLU A 118 -2.65 2.28 1.07
C GLU A 118 -2.25 1.35 -0.06
N ILE A 119 -2.63 1.73 -1.28
CA ILE A 119 -2.15 1.14 -2.53
C ILE A 119 -1.90 2.23 -3.56
N SER A 120 -0.73 2.19 -4.22
CA SER A 120 -0.39 3.21 -5.22
C SER A 120 -0.94 2.89 -6.60
N ILE A 121 -1.48 3.90 -7.26
CA ILE A 121 -1.71 3.95 -8.71
C ILE A 121 -0.77 4.99 -9.30
N THR A 122 0.14 4.54 -10.15
CA THR A 122 1.02 5.43 -10.91
C THR A 122 0.44 5.62 -12.31
N THR A 123 0.18 6.87 -12.69
CA THR A 123 -0.42 7.21 -13.98
C THR A 123 0.07 8.56 -14.50
N PRO A 124 0.36 8.73 -15.80
CA PRO A 124 0.61 10.04 -16.39
C PRO A 124 -0.66 10.92 -16.49
N PHE A 125 -1.84 10.33 -16.23
CA PHE A 125 -3.15 10.97 -16.35
C PHE A 125 -3.77 11.32 -14.99
N VAL A 126 -2.98 11.83 -14.04
CA VAL A 126 -3.37 12.02 -12.62
C VAL A 126 -4.72 12.72 -12.47
N LYS A 127 -4.94 13.85 -13.14
CA LYS A 127 -6.20 14.62 -13.00
C LYS A 127 -7.42 13.89 -13.57
N ASP A 128 -7.25 13.21 -14.70
CA ASP A 128 -8.37 12.51 -15.35
C ASP A 128 -8.70 11.22 -14.60
N THR A 129 -7.67 10.55 -14.07
CA THR A 129 -7.83 9.39 -13.18
C THR A 129 -8.55 9.80 -11.89
N ALA A 130 -8.15 10.90 -11.24
CA ALA A 130 -8.82 11.41 -10.05
C ALA A 130 -10.31 11.68 -10.30
N LYS A 131 -10.66 12.33 -11.43
CA LYS A 131 -12.08 12.55 -11.80
C LYS A 131 -12.85 11.24 -12.05
N LYS A 132 -12.19 10.21 -12.59
CA LYS A 132 -12.80 8.88 -12.73
C LYS A 132 -13.09 8.26 -11.37
N LEU A 133 -12.11 8.27 -10.48
CA LEU A 133 -12.24 7.73 -9.13
C LEU A 133 -13.30 8.49 -8.32
N GLU A 134 -13.39 9.82 -8.47
CA GLU A 134 -14.43 10.64 -7.85
C GLU A 134 -15.83 10.21 -8.31
N LYS A 135 -16.05 10.02 -9.61
CA LYS A 135 -17.32 9.49 -10.16
C LYS A 135 -17.63 8.08 -9.67
N PHE A 136 -16.59 7.32 -9.36
CA PHE A 136 -16.68 5.98 -8.78
C PHE A 136 -16.91 6.00 -7.26
N GLY A 137 -16.99 7.19 -6.65
CA GLY A 137 -17.25 7.40 -5.22
C GLY A 137 -16.00 7.44 -4.35
N ILE A 138 -14.81 7.53 -4.94
CA ILE A 138 -13.53 7.64 -4.20
C ILE A 138 -13.03 9.07 -4.33
N HIS A 139 -13.23 9.87 -3.28
CA HIS A 139 -12.95 11.29 -3.25
C HIS A 139 -11.53 11.60 -2.76
N SER A 140 -11.03 12.78 -3.11
CA SER A 140 -9.78 13.29 -2.55
C SER A 140 -9.93 13.50 -1.03
N ARG A 141 -8.91 13.09 -0.29
CA ARG A 141 -8.88 13.25 1.17
C ARG A 141 -9.05 14.71 1.57
N ASN A 142 -10.03 15.00 2.44
CA ASN A 142 -10.37 16.36 2.91
C ASN A 142 -10.69 17.36 1.78
N ASP A 143 -11.19 16.89 0.64
CA ASP A 143 -11.46 17.71 -0.55
C ASP A 143 -10.23 18.50 -1.05
N ASN A 144 -9.03 17.98 -0.78
CA ASN A 144 -7.80 18.62 -1.23
C ASN A 144 -7.73 18.65 -2.77
N PRO A 145 -7.23 19.74 -3.36
CA PRO A 145 -7.05 19.80 -4.81
C PRO A 145 -6.06 18.74 -5.28
N ILE A 146 -6.31 18.19 -6.48
CA ILE A 146 -5.43 17.22 -7.10
C ILE A 146 -4.23 17.91 -7.74
N GLU A 147 -3.06 17.58 -7.22
CA GLU A 147 -1.76 18.07 -7.69
C GLU A 147 -1.11 17.06 -8.64
N PRO A 148 -1.07 17.33 -9.97
CA PRO A 148 -0.66 16.34 -10.96
C PRO A 148 0.80 15.89 -10.85
N GLU A 149 1.66 16.71 -10.28
CA GLU A 149 3.09 16.43 -10.13
C GLU A 149 3.44 15.91 -8.71
N SER A 150 2.43 15.68 -7.88
CA SER A 150 2.61 15.30 -6.49
C SER A 150 1.89 14.01 -6.13
N LEU A 151 1.95 13.65 -4.87
CA LEU A 151 1.24 12.52 -4.28
C LEU A 151 -0.14 13.00 -3.81
N ASN A 152 -1.18 12.28 -4.22
CA ASN A 152 -2.56 12.59 -3.87
C ASN A 152 -3.18 11.39 -3.15
N PHE A 153 -3.83 11.63 -2.02
CA PHE A 153 -4.58 10.63 -1.28
C PHE A 153 -6.05 10.69 -1.65
N LEU A 154 -6.61 9.58 -2.16
CA LEU A 154 -8.02 9.44 -2.48
C LEU A 154 -8.59 8.29 -1.65
N GLY A 155 -9.64 8.55 -0.92
CA GLY A 155 -10.25 7.62 0.03
C GLY A 155 -10.60 8.31 1.34
N GLU A 156 -11.02 7.55 2.31
CA GLU A 156 -11.48 8.06 3.59
C GLU A 156 -11.00 7.20 4.77
N GLU A 157 -11.19 7.69 5.96
CA GLU A 157 -10.78 7.06 7.21
C GLU A 157 -9.29 6.68 7.22
N ASP A 158 -8.99 5.41 7.11
CA ASP A 158 -7.65 4.84 7.21
C ASP A 158 -7.24 4.08 5.93
N THR A 159 -7.98 4.24 4.81
CA THR A 159 -7.75 3.50 3.55
C THR A 159 -7.71 4.45 2.36
N TYR A 160 -6.60 4.42 1.61
CA TYR A 160 -6.34 5.36 0.51
C TYR A 160 -5.78 4.68 -0.73
N ILE A 161 -6.22 5.16 -1.88
CA ILE A 161 -5.46 5.06 -3.13
C ILE A 161 -4.48 6.24 -3.16
N ILE A 162 -3.19 5.94 -3.32
CA ILE A 162 -2.17 6.95 -3.53
C ILE A 162 -1.98 7.14 -5.03
N LEU A 163 -2.49 8.25 -5.55
CA LEU A 163 -2.40 8.59 -6.96
C LEU A 163 -1.19 9.48 -7.23
N VAL A 164 -0.26 9.02 -8.08
CA VAL A 164 1.01 9.71 -8.35
C VAL A 164 1.37 9.70 -9.83
N PRO A 165 2.13 10.71 -10.32
CA PRO A 165 2.75 10.65 -11.64
C PRO A 165 3.91 9.65 -11.67
N PRO A 166 4.34 9.16 -12.86
CA PRO A 166 5.58 8.41 -13.01
C PRO A 166 6.82 9.23 -12.64
N ASN A 167 7.90 8.53 -12.29
CA ASN A 167 9.21 9.11 -11.95
C ASN A 167 9.23 9.95 -10.66
N ARG A 168 8.27 9.73 -9.77
CA ARG A 168 8.31 10.29 -8.42
C ARG A 168 9.05 9.32 -7.49
N ARG A 169 10.03 9.82 -6.72
CA ARG A 169 10.72 9.00 -5.71
C ARG A 169 9.77 8.63 -4.56
N TRP A 170 9.76 7.37 -4.20
CA TRP A 170 9.04 6.91 -3.00
C TRP A 170 9.77 7.31 -1.73
N TYR A 171 9.00 7.63 -0.71
CA TYR A 171 9.55 7.99 0.60
C TYR A 171 10.27 6.78 1.21
N PHE A 172 11.33 7.01 1.96
CA PHE A 172 12.19 5.97 2.53
C PHE A 172 12.74 4.96 1.51
N SER A 173 12.84 5.31 0.24
CA SER A 173 13.38 4.43 -0.80
C SER A 173 14.04 5.24 -1.91
N ASP A 174 14.94 4.60 -2.66
CA ASP A 174 15.49 5.16 -3.90
C ASP A 174 14.66 4.75 -5.13
N ARG A 175 13.57 4.00 -4.93
CA ARG A 175 12.68 3.58 -6.01
C ARG A 175 11.84 4.73 -6.53
N MET A 176 11.64 4.71 -7.84
CA MET A 176 10.75 5.65 -8.52
C MET A 176 9.41 4.99 -8.80
N SER A 177 8.34 5.78 -8.80
CA SER A 177 7.03 5.34 -9.27
C SER A 177 7.09 5.04 -10.77
N ILE A 178 6.61 3.88 -11.16
CA ILE A 178 6.46 3.46 -12.55
C ILE A 178 5.03 2.96 -12.78
N THR A 179 4.51 3.12 -14.00
CA THR A 179 3.20 2.57 -14.34
C THR A 179 3.25 1.05 -14.29
N CYS A 180 2.31 0.45 -13.59
CA CYS A 180 2.22 -1.00 -13.42
C CYS A 180 0.77 -1.45 -13.44
N PRO A 181 0.46 -2.64 -13.97
CA PRO A 181 -0.88 -3.18 -13.95
C PRO A 181 -1.31 -3.51 -12.51
N LEU A 182 -2.53 -3.13 -12.16
CA LEU A 182 -3.09 -3.33 -10.84
C LEU A 182 -4.59 -3.59 -10.94
N GLU A 183 -5.09 -4.49 -10.13
CA GLU A 183 -6.53 -4.66 -9.91
C GLU A 183 -6.83 -4.44 -8.42
N ILE A 184 -7.79 -3.57 -8.13
CA ILE A 184 -8.30 -3.31 -6.79
C ILE A 184 -9.77 -3.72 -6.79
N GLU A 185 -10.13 -4.64 -5.92
CA GLU A 185 -11.53 -4.98 -5.63
C GLU A 185 -11.94 -4.30 -4.33
N LEU A 186 -13.01 -3.53 -4.39
CA LEU A 186 -13.57 -2.85 -3.24
C LEU A 186 -14.52 -3.79 -2.46
N PHE A 187 -14.84 -3.41 -1.24
CA PHE A 187 -15.70 -4.22 -0.37
C PHE A 187 -17.10 -4.50 -0.95
N ASP A 188 -17.58 -3.64 -1.83
CA ASP A 188 -18.85 -3.78 -2.56
C ASP A 188 -18.72 -4.48 -3.93
N TYR A 189 -17.59 -5.16 -4.15
CA TYR A 189 -17.23 -5.90 -5.37
C TYR A 189 -17.01 -5.04 -6.62
N ARG A 190 -17.03 -3.72 -6.51
CA ARG A 190 -16.60 -2.86 -7.61
C ARG A 190 -15.10 -2.99 -7.82
N ARG A 191 -14.66 -2.85 -9.05
CA ARG A 191 -13.24 -3.04 -9.39
C ARG A 191 -12.65 -1.82 -10.07
N ILE A 192 -11.38 -1.58 -9.79
CA ILE A 192 -10.54 -0.60 -10.45
C ILE A 192 -9.42 -1.39 -11.12
N ILE A 193 -9.26 -1.21 -12.41
CA ILE A 193 -8.26 -1.90 -13.21
C ILE A 193 -7.30 -0.87 -13.79
N VAL A 194 -6.02 -1.08 -13.60
CA VAL A 194 -4.94 -0.24 -14.13
C VAL A 194 -4.12 -1.09 -15.09
N ASP A 195 -3.89 -0.61 -16.29
CA ASP A 195 -3.05 -1.28 -17.28
C ASP A 195 -1.57 -0.88 -17.19
N PHE A 196 -0.72 -1.43 -18.07
CA PHE A 196 0.71 -1.12 -18.14
C PHE A 196 1.03 0.33 -18.50
N GLU A 197 0.10 1.03 -19.14
CA GLU A 197 0.25 2.45 -19.52
C GLU A 197 -0.23 3.39 -18.41
N GLY A 198 -0.78 2.84 -17.32
CA GLY A 198 -1.37 3.60 -16.21
C GLY A 198 -2.76 4.14 -16.53
N ILE A 199 -3.43 3.57 -17.54
CA ILE A 199 -4.83 3.89 -17.84
C ILE A 199 -5.70 3.15 -16.83
N VAL A 200 -6.56 3.92 -16.16
CA VAL A 200 -7.48 3.40 -15.16
C VAL A 200 -8.85 3.16 -15.76
N ASP A 201 -9.39 1.97 -15.56
CA ASP A 201 -10.77 1.62 -15.87
C ASP A 201 -11.54 1.27 -14.60
N THR A 202 -12.82 1.63 -14.58
CA THR A 202 -13.75 1.36 -13.47
C THR A 202 -14.99 0.69 -14.06
N PRO A 203 -14.91 -0.62 -14.38
CA PRO A 203 -16.02 -1.31 -15.02
C PRO A 203 -17.27 -1.23 -14.14
N GLU A 204 -18.41 -0.92 -14.76
CA GLU A 204 -19.71 -0.99 -14.08
C GLU A 204 -19.91 -2.45 -13.61
N GLY A 205 -20.25 -2.63 -12.35
CA GLY A 205 -20.50 -3.95 -11.77
C GLY A 205 -21.61 -4.68 -12.55
N LEU A 206 -21.41 -5.99 -12.75
CA LEU A 206 -22.42 -6.87 -13.35
C LEU A 206 -23.64 -7.02 -12.45
#